data_6b8cb6a9f7543eede88f64b4480a2492
#
_entry.id   6b8cb6a9f7543eede88f64b4480a2492
#
_cell.length_a   1.000
_cell.length_b   1.000
_cell.length_c   1.000
_cell.angle_alpha   90.00
_cell.angle_beta   90.00
_cell.angle_gamma   90.00
#
_symmetry.space_group_name_H-M   'P 1'
#
loop_
_entity.id
_entity.type
_entity.pdbx_description
1 polymer ?
#
loop_
_entity_poly.entity_id
_entity_poly.type
_entity_poly.pdbx_seq_one_letter_code
_entity_poly.pdbx_strand_id
1 'polypeptide(L)'
;MDDTKKIIAAIDIGTTKIATVVARENNGKFEILGFGTAPSNGIKHGVVRNIEDTVRAITASLNQLGEGYNADFSEVYVGIAGQYVKTSDNTCRVLVNGLVTERHLAELKDMAMNVVRPGSETIDVILLSYSINGNVVDNPLGKQCEYLYGNFHVITGQTMMVNNIKKCVVQAGLDVRSVFLEPLASAEAVLTDEEKQKGVALIDIGGGTSDLAVYKDGEVIHTAVIPIGGATVTGDIKDKFGITYEQAESMKCLYGSAVHMSGSDVSIEVKTAKVNNNIYVSRNEMSEVIQARMEEILNAVKFQLETVYADKVPAGVVITGGGSLVANLNQLASFILKNSIRLASPISNIEGKFADSLKKPQYSTVAGLIKKGYLFEQGLRKKELVEQKPEPKPVPEPKPEPVVEPKPVEKEPEKPAEKPKKKSFFTRLMDKIDEDE
;
A
#
# COMPACT_ATOMS: atom_id res chain seq x y z
N MET A 1 -28.50 12.36 19.16
CA MET A 1 -27.16 12.15 19.73
C MET A 1 -26.20 12.71 18.72
N ASP A 2 -25.50 13.74 19.13
CA ASP A 2 -24.59 14.51 18.29
C ASP A 2 -23.43 13.59 17.90
N ASP A 3 -23.45 13.17 16.62
CA ASP A 3 -22.39 12.33 16.07
C ASP A 3 -21.19 13.26 15.90
N THR A 4 -20.31 13.30 16.92
CA THR A 4 -19.11 14.12 16.92
C THR A 4 -18.27 13.72 15.71
N LYS A 5 -18.37 14.52 14.65
CA LYS A 5 -17.67 14.36 13.39
C LYS A 5 -16.18 14.19 13.71
N LYS A 6 -15.66 12.97 13.48
CA LYS A 6 -14.30 12.62 13.91
C LYS A 6 -13.27 13.40 13.12
N ILE A 7 -12.36 14.08 13.83
CA ILE A 7 -11.19 14.71 13.25
C ILE A 7 -10.14 13.64 12.96
N ILE A 8 -9.53 13.72 11.78
CA ILE A 8 -8.46 12.84 11.33
C ILE A 8 -7.28 13.73 10.96
N ALA A 9 -6.14 13.49 11.59
CA ALA A 9 -4.90 14.18 11.28
C ALA A 9 -3.87 13.21 10.69
N ALA A 10 -3.15 13.62 9.66
CA ALA A 10 -2.13 12.83 9.00
C ALA A 10 -0.88 13.64 8.71
N ILE A 11 0.27 12.97 8.78
CA ILE A 11 1.58 13.53 8.43
C ILE A 11 2.27 12.63 7.41
N ASP A 12 2.57 13.19 6.25
CA ASP A 12 3.48 12.61 5.26
C ASP A 12 4.90 13.12 5.55
N ILE A 13 5.80 12.20 5.93
CA ILE A 13 7.18 12.51 6.32
C ILE A 13 8.10 12.19 5.13
N GLY A 14 8.00 12.99 4.07
CA GLY A 14 8.72 12.76 2.83
C GLY A 14 10.18 13.24 2.83
N THR A 15 10.96 12.80 1.83
CA THR A 15 12.38 13.14 1.68
C THR A 15 12.62 14.62 1.37
N THR A 16 11.71 15.28 0.64
CA THR A 16 11.88 16.66 0.18
C THR A 16 11.00 17.65 0.94
N LYS A 17 9.85 17.17 1.43
CA LYS A 17 8.89 17.97 2.19
C LYS A 17 8.21 17.11 3.25
N ILE A 18 7.75 17.77 4.30
CA ILE A 18 6.77 17.23 5.25
C ILE A 18 5.45 17.93 4.99
N ALA A 19 4.36 17.16 4.96
CA ALA A 19 3.01 17.70 4.79
C ALA A 19 2.10 17.21 5.90
N THR A 20 1.41 18.13 6.58
CA THR A 20 0.43 17.83 7.63
C THR A 20 -0.95 18.25 7.17
N VAL A 21 -1.93 17.38 7.31
CA VAL A 21 -3.33 17.64 6.98
C VAL A 21 -4.20 17.26 8.15
N VAL A 22 -5.19 18.09 8.40
CA VAL A 22 -6.26 17.82 9.36
C VAL A 22 -7.58 17.96 8.64
N ALA A 23 -8.40 16.92 8.76
CA ALA A 23 -9.67 16.82 8.06
C ALA A 23 -10.78 16.34 8.98
N ARG A 24 -12.00 16.66 8.60
CA ARG A 24 -13.24 16.14 9.19
C ARG A 24 -14.02 15.41 8.11
N GLU A 25 -14.43 14.18 8.41
CA GLU A 25 -15.32 13.46 7.52
C GLU A 25 -16.75 13.97 7.64
N ASN A 26 -17.41 14.16 6.50
CA ASN A 26 -18.80 14.62 6.39
C ASN A 26 -19.47 13.95 5.16
N ASN A 27 -20.29 12.92 5.40
CA ASN A 27 -21.06 12.23 4.36
C ASN A 27 -20.19 11.70 3.17
N GLY A 28 -19.06 11.05 3.48
CA GLY A 28 -18.15 10.49 2.50
C GLY A 28 -17.20 11.50 1.86
N LYS A 29 -17.24 12.77 2.30
CA LYS A 29 -16.29 13.82 1.90
C LYS A 29 -15.40 14.22 3.07
N PHE A 30 -14.20 14.69 2.76
CA PHE A 30 -13.23 15.18 3.73
C PHE A 30 -13.11 16.70 3.65
N GLU A 31 -13.67 17.40 4.64
CA GLU A 31 -13.48 18.83 4.82
C GLU A 31 -12.10 19.08 5.40
N ILE A 32 -11.22 19.76 4.66
CA ILE A 32 -9.86 20.09 5.11
C ILE A 32 -9.92 21.30 6.01
N LEU A 33 -9.64 21.08 7.29
CA LEU A 33 -9.63 22.08 8.35
C LEU A 33 -8.30 22.81 8.45
N GLY A 34 -7.19 22.09 8.22
CA GLY A 34 -5.84 22.63 8.26
C GLY A 34 -4.92 21.89 7.28
N PHE A 35 -3.99 22.64 6.69
CA PHE A 35 -2.95 22.13 5.82
C PHE A 35 -1.67 22.94 6.00
N GLY A 36 -0.57 22.25 6.27
CA GLY A 36 0.74 22.85 6.42
C GLY A 36 1.83 22.01 5.75
N THR A 37 2.87 22.70 5.25
CA THR A 37 4.01 22.03 4.61
C THR A 37 5.32 22.66 5.05
N ALA A 38 6.39 21.87 5.15
CA ALA A 38 7.72 22.35 5.42
C ALA A 38 8.77 21.59 4.60
N PRO A 39 9.89 22.23 4.20
CA PRO A 39 11.03 21.53 3.63
C PRO A 39 11.55 20.46 4.60
N SER A 40 11.94 19.31 4.07
CA SER A 40 12.50 18.20 4.84
C SER A 40 14.01 18.11 4.63
N ASN A 41 14.78 18.22 5.72
CA ASN A 41 16.25 18.12 5.69
C ASN A 41 16.80 16.90 6.45
N GLY A 42 15.98 16.26 7.26
CA GLY A 42 16.37 15.11 8.11
C GLY A 42 16.17 13.73 7.48
N ILE A 43 15.64 13.66 6.25
CA ILE A 43 15.21 12.42 5.62
C ILE A 43 15.95 12.20 4.29
N LYS A 44 16.40 10.96 4.05
CA LYS A 44 17.02 10.57 2.79
C LYS A 44 16.48 9.20 2.34
N HIS A 45 15.99 9.13 1.10
CA HIS A 45 15.37 7.91 0.52
C HIS A 45 14.29 7.29 1.43
N GLY A 46 13.39 8.12 1.98
CA GLY A 46 12.33 7.69 2.90
C GLY A 46 12.80 7.28 4.31
N VAL A 47 14.06 7.55 4.67
CA VAL A 47 14.67 7.14 5.95
C VAL A 47 15.07 8.34 6.78
N VAL A 48 14.64 8.39 8.04
CA VAL A 48 15.08 9.41 9.02
C VAL A 48 16.59 9.23 9.29
N ARG A 49 17.38 10.22 8.90
CA ARG A 49 18.83 10.30 9.13
C ARG A 49 19.19 11.23 10.27
N ASN A 50 18.38 12.27 10.48
CA ASN A 50 18.54 13.21 11.57
C ASN A 50 17.17 13.46 12.23
N ILE A 51 17.04 13.04 13.48
CA ILE A 51 15.79 13.15 14.24
C ILE A 51 15.46 14.61 14.50
N GLU A 52 16.43 15.42 14.94
CA GLU A 52 16.20 16.82 15.29
C GLU A 52 15.75 17.67 14.09
N ASP A 53 16.39 17.48 12.92
CA ASP A 53 15.98 18.15 11.68
C ASP A 53 14.58 17.74 11.25
N THR A 54 14.25 16.45 11.39
CA THR A 54 12.92 15.93 11.09
C THR A 54 11.87 16.49 12.04
N VAL A 55 12.14 16.55 13.34
CA VAL A 55 11.24 17.14 14.34
C VAL A 55 11.00 18.61 14.03
N ARG A 56 12.06 19.39 13.72
CA ARG A 56 11.92 20.80 13.32
C ARG A 56 11.01 20.97 12.10
N ALA A 57 11.17 20.12 11.10
CA ALA A 57 10.35 20.15 9.88
C ALA A 57 8.89 19.74 10.15
N ILE A 58 8.63 18.73 10.99
CA ILE A 58 7.29 18.36 11.45
C ILE A 58 6.65 19.56 12.18
N THR A 59 7.34 20.12 13.17
CA THR A 59 6.85 21.28 13.95
C THR A 59 6.57 22.46 13.02
N ALA A 60 7.43 22.75 12.04
CA ALA A 60 7.22 23.80 11.08
C ALA A 60 5.96 23.58 10.22
N SER A 61 5.68 22.32 9.81
CA SER A 61 4.45 21.98 9.07
C SER A 61 3.20 22.13 9.94
N LEU A 62 3.28 21.74 11.23
CA LEU A 62 2.19 21.91 12.20
C LEU A 62 1.86 23.40 12.42
N ASN A 63 2.86 24.24 12.56
CA ASN A 63 2.68 25.69 12.73
C ASN A 63 2.01 26.37 11.52
N GLN A 64 2.00 25.72 10.35
CA GLN A 64 1.35 26.24 9.13
C GLN A 64 -0.10 25.77 8.97
N LEU A 65 -0.66 25.00 9.90
CA LEU A 65 -2.05 24.51 9.79
C LEU A 65 -3.11 25.62 9.72
N GLY A 66 -2.72 26.87 10.02
CA GLY A 66 -3.52 28.09 9.84
C GLY A 66 -3.96 28.70 11.16
N GLU A 67 -4.07 30.06 11.15
CA GLU A 67 -4.69 30.83 12.23
C GLU A 67 -6.19 30.47 12.28
N GLY A 68 -6.65 29.93 13.39
CA GLY A 68 -8.05 29.49 13.58
C GLY A 68 -8.23 27.98 13.61
N TYR A 69 -7.15 27.21 13.42
CA TYR A 69 -7.18 25.79 13.68
C TYR A 69 -7.02 25.55 15.21
N ASN A 70 -8.14 25.47 15.91
CA ASN A 70 -8.22 25.12 17.34
C ASN A 70 -8.75 23.71 17.56
N ALA A 71 -8.64 22.82 16.55
CA ALA A 71 -9.06 21.46 16.76
C ALA A 71 -7.98 20.74 17.59
N ASP A 72 -8.40 20.28 18.73
CA ASP A 72 -7.60 19.49 19.65
C ASP A 72 -7.42 18.08 19.05
N PHE A 73 -6.26 17.78 18.51
CA PHE A 73 -5.86 16.43 18.10
C PHE A 73 -4.53 16.09 18.73
N SER A 74 -4.44 14.94 19.29
CA SER A 74 -3.22 14.40 19.92
C SER A 74 -2.60 13.27 19.11
N GLU A 75 -3.37 12.66 18.21
CA GLU A 75 -2.97 11.48 17.46
C GLU A 75 -2.96 11.76 15.94
N VAL A 76 -1.98 11.17 15.24
CA VAL A 76 -1.82 11.29 13.79
C VAL A 76 -1.59 9.95 13.11
N TYR A 77 -2.02 9.85 11.86
CA TYR A 77 -1.67 8.78 10.93
C TYR A 77 -0.43 9.19 10.15
N VAL A 78 0.51 8.23 9.99
CA VAL A 78 1.81 8.52 9.37
C VAL A 78 2.06 7.55 8.22
N GLY A 79 2.64 8.06 7.12
CA GLY A 79 3.14 7.25 6.04
C GLY A 79 4.51 6.65 6.35
N ILE A 80 4.78 5.47 5.79
CA ILE A 80 6.10 4.88 5.71
C ILE A 80 6.37 4.36 4.31
N ALA A 81 7.54 4.70 3.78
CA ALA A 81 8.14 4.13 2.58
C ALA A 81 9.62 3.86 2.83
N GLY A 82 10.35 3.55 1.79
CA GLY A 82 11.81 3.41 1.85
C GLY A 82 12.29 1.96 1.82
N GLN A 83 13.60 1.83 1.61
CA GLN A 83 14.29 0.54 1.35
C GLN A 83 14.21 -0.48 2.50
N TYR A 84 13.73 -0.08 3.67
CA TYR A 84 13.61 -0.94 4.87
C TYR A 84 12.20 -1.48 5.09
N VAL A 85 11.27 -1.16 4.18
CA VAL A 85 9.97 -1.83 4.10
C VAL A 85 10.12 -3.05 3.18
N LYS A 86 9.63 -4.19 3.65
CA LYS A 86 9.66 -5.45 2.90
C LYS A 86 8.26 -6.06 2.91
N THR A 87 7.96 -6.77 1.86
CA THR A 87 6.71 -7.51 1.72
C THR A 87 7.00 -8.99 1.53
N SER A 88 6.11 -9.84 2.01
CA SER A 88 6.21 -11.29 1.82
C SER A 88 4.85 -11.91 2.07
N ASP A 89 4.56 -12.98 1.35
CA ASP A 89 3.33 -13.73 1.56
C ASP A 89 3.49 -14.69 2.75
N ASN A 90 2.43 -14.84 3.53
CA ASN A 90 2.37 -15.73 4.66
C ASN A 90 0.97 -16.37 4.76
N THR A 91 0.94 -17.67 5.06
CA THR A 91 -0.30 -18.42 5.27
C THR A 91 -0.51 -18.66 6.76
N CYS A 92 -1.65 -18.20 7.28
CA CYS A 92 -2.13 -18.49 8.62
C CYS A 92 -3.29 -19.48 8.57
N ARG A 93 -3.52 -20.21 9.67
CA ARG A 93 -4.67 -21.11 9.80
C ARG A 93 -5.32 -20.99 11.17
N VAL A 94 -6.64 -21.13 11.21
CA VAL A 94 -7.42 -21.18 12.45
C VAL A 94 -8.26 -22.46 12.49
N LEU A 95 -8.39 -23.05 13.69
CA LEU A 95 -9.27 -24.20 13.90
C LEU A 95 -10.70 -23.69 14.03
N VAL A 96 -11.61 -24.20 13.19
CA VAL A 96 -13.04 -23.82 13.16
C VAL A 96 -13.92 -24.91 13.77
N ASN A 97 -13.71 -26.17 13.38
CA ASN A 97 -14.52 -27.34 13.79
C ASN A 97 -16.03 -27.11 13.68
N GLY A 98 -16.47 -26.46 12.60
CA GLY A 98 -17.87 -26.11 12.40
C GLY A 98 -18.05 -25.06 11.33
N LEU A 99 -18.95 -24.10 11.56
CA LEU A 99 -19.21 -23.01 10.62
C LEU A 99 -18.23 -21.86 10.84
N VAL A 100 -17.69 -21.35 9.74
CA VAL A 100 -16.84 -20.15 9.76
C VAL A 100 -17.66 -18.93 10.18
N THR A 101 -17.12 -18.15 11.13
CA THR A 101 -17.71 -16.92 11.66
C THR A 101 -16.74 -15.74 11.46
N GLU A 102 -17.24 -14.51 11.63
CA GLU A 102 -16.41 -13.28 11.61
C GLU A 102 -15.25 -13.34 12.62
N ARG A 103 -15.43 -14.01 13.76
CA ARG A 103 -14.39 -14.20 14.76
C ARG A 103 -13.19 -14.95 14.18
N HIS A 104 -13.42 -16.02 13.40
CA HIS A 104 -12.34 -16.80 12.79
C HIS A 104 -11.58 -15.96 11.73
N LEU A 105 -12.27 -15.06 11.02
CA LEU A 105 -11.62 -14.14 10.08
C LEU A 105 -10.74 -13.12 10.81
N ALA A 106 -11.24 -12.57 11.91
CA ALA A 106 -10.49 -11.64 12.76
C ALA A 106 -9.25 -12.32 13.37
N GLU A 107 -9.40 -13.56 13.87
CA GLU A 107 -8.30 -14.35 14.44
C GLU A 107 -7.20 -14.63 13.40
N LEU A 108 -7.56 -14.99 12.17
CA LEU A 108 -6.59 -15.16 11.07
C LEU A 108 -5.80 -13.87 10.81
N LYS A 109 -6.50 -12.74 10.78
CA LYS A 109 -5.87 -11.44 10.57
C LYS A 109 -4.94 -11.08 11.74
N ASP A 110 -5.37 -11.30 12.98
CA ASP A 110 -4.56 -11.04 14.17
C ASP A 110 -3.32 -11.96 14.20
N MET A 111 -3.43 -13.22 13.78
CA MET A 111 -2.28 -14.12 13.62
C MET A 111 -1.28 -13.59 12.60
N ALA A 112 -1.74 -13.11 11.45
CA ALA A 112 -0.88 -12.55 10.40
C ALA A 112 -0.17 -11.27 10.88
N MET A 113 -0.87 -10.40 11.63
CA MET A 113 -0.31 -9.18 12.24
C MET A 113 0.78 -9.49 13.27
N ASN A 114 0.66 -10.60 14.00
CA ASN A 114 1.58 -10.98 15.08
C ASN A 114 2.72 -11.91 14.62
N VAL A 115 2.96 -12.04 13.32
CA VAL A 115 4.10 -12.81 12.81
C VAL A 115 5.41 -12.15 13.23
N VAL A 116 6.13 -12.81 14.14
CA VAL A 116 7.41 -12.30 14.66
C VAL A 116 8.51 -12.50 13.64
N ARG A 117 9.22 -11.41 13.30
CA ARG A 117 10.41 -11.41 12.45
C ARG A 117 11.53 -10.65 13.16
N PRO A 118 12.70 -11.26 13.37
CA PRO A 118 13.81 -10.59 14.06
C PRO A 118 14.16 -9.24 13.42
N GLY A 119 14.18 -8.17 14.23
CA GLY A 119 14.55 -6.82 13.78
C GLY A 119 13.53 -6.10 12.90
N SER A 120 12.35 -6.67 12.70
CA SER A 120 11.25 -6.06 11.92
C SER A 120 9.93 -6.16 12.67
N GLU A 121 9.06 -5.18 12.49
CA GLU A 121 7.69 -5.21 12.98
C GLU A 121 6.71 -5.26 11.79
N THR A 122 5.57 -5.91 11.96
CA THR A 122 4.50 -5.91 10.97
C THR A 122 3.80 -4.55 10.99
N ILE A 123 3.74 -3.91 9.84
CA ILE A 123 3.07 -2.61 9.65
C ILE A 123 1.61 -2.83 9.27
N ASP A 124 1.37 -3.74 8.32
CA ASP A 124 0.02 -4.04 7.83
C ASP A 124 -0.01 -5.45 7.24
N VAL A 125 -1.21 -6.01 7.12
CA VAL A 125 -1.47 -7.28 6.45
C VAL A 125 -2.66 -7.13 5.51
N ILE A 126 -2.49 -7.63 4.30
CA ILE A 126 -3.50 -7.61 3.25
C ILE A 126 -3.89 -9.04 2.96
N LEU A 127 -5.17 -9.35 3.05
CA LEU A 127 -5.68 -10.67 2.68
C LEU A 127 -5.58 -10.85 1.16
N LEU A 128 -4.97 -11.94 0.71
CA LEU A 128 -4.91 -12.31 -0.70
C LEU A 128 -6.00 -13.34 -1.05
N SER A 129 -6.25 -14.30 -0.18
CA SER A 129 -7.26 -15.34 -0.40
C SER A 129 -7.57 -16.10 0.89
N TYR A 130 -8.77 -16.67 0.95
CA TYR A 130 -9.09 -17.73 1.89
C TYR A 130 -9.03 -19.10 1.20
N SER A 131 -8.75 -20.16 1.98
CA SER A 131 -8.88 -21.53 1.47
C SER A 131 -9.43 -22.48 2.54
N ILE A 132 -10.25 -23.46 2.07
CA ILE A 132 -10.83 -24.53 2.86
C ILE A 132 -10.51 -25.84 2.13
N ASN A 133 -9.90 -26.80 2.83
CA ASN A 133 -9.53 -28.12 2.28
C ASN A 133 -8.72 -28.00 0.96
N GLY A 134 -7.79 -27.03 0.88
CA GLY A 134 -6.95 -26.79 -0.30
C GLY A 134 -7.62 -26.02 -1.46
N ASN A 135 -8.91 -25.73 -1.38
CA ASN A 135 -9.63 -24.95 -2.39
C ASN A 135 -9.75 -23.48 -1.98
N VAL A 136 -9.44 -22.57 -2.89
CA VAL A 136 -9.66 -21.14 -2.70
C VAL A 136 -11.15 -20.84 -2.64
N VAL A 137 -11.54 -19.96 -1.72
CA VAL A 137 -12.93 -19.55 -1.51
C VAL A 137 -13.01 -18.02 -1.36
N ASP A 138 -13.91 -17.38 -2.12
CA ASP A 138 -14.07 -15.93 -2.09
C ASP A 138 -14.71 -15.47 -0.77
N ASN A 139 -15.76 -16.17 -0.31
CA ASN A 139 -16.40 -15.90 0.96
C ASN A 139 -16.48 -17.19 1.78
N PRO A 140 -15.71 -17.30 2.88
CA PRO A 140 -15.73 -18.49 3.74
C PRO A 140 -16.85 -18.47 4.79
N LEU A 141 -17.51 -17.32 5.07
CA LEU A 141 -18.52 -17.20 6.11
C LEU A 141 -19.66 -18.20 5.94
N GLY A 142 -20.02 -18.90 7.02
CA GLY A 142 -21.07 -19.91 7.04
C GLY A 142 -20.72 -21.24 6.37
N LYS A 143 -19.50 -21.39 5.80
CA LYS A 143 -19.03 -22.69 5.30
C LYS A 143 -18.53 -23.57 6.44
N GLN A 144 -18.75 -24.87 6.34
CA GLN A 144 -18.30 -25.84 7.32
C GLN A 144 -16.89 -26.31 6.99
N CYS A 145 -15.98 -26.28 7.98
CA CYS A 145 -14.64 -26.82 7.84
C CYS A 145 -14.01 -27.13 9.20
N GLU A 146 -12.94 -27.91 9.18
CA GLU A 146 -12.09 -28.13 10.35
C GLU A 146 -11.10 -26.97 10.52
N TYR A 147 -10.43 -26.60 9.43
CA TYR A 147 -9.50 -25.48 9.39
C TYR A 147 -9.85 -24.48 8.29
N LEU A 148 -9.76 -23.19 8.62
CA LEU A 148 -9.77 -22.11 7.65
C LEU A 148 -8.34 -21.58 7.51
N TYR A 149 -7.89 -21.40 6.27
CA TYR A 149 -6.60 -20.81 5.93
C TYR A 149 -6.81 -19.42 5.33
N GLY A 150 -5.93 -18.49 5.68
CA GLY A 150 -5.84 -17.17 5.07
C GLY A 150 -4.42 -16.95 4.53
N ASN A 151 -4.30 -16.60 3.26
CA ASN A 151 -3.06 -16.12 2.66
C ASN A 151 -3.01 -14.62 2.77
N PHE A 152 -1.94 -14.09 3.34
CA PHE A 152 -1.76 -12.66 3.59
C PHE A 152 -0.47 -12.15 2.95
N HIS A 153 -0.56 -11.00 2.30
CA HIS A 153 0.59 -10.17 1.98
C HIS A 153 0.97 -9.38 3.22
N VAL A 154 2.09 -9.72 3.84
CA VAL A 154 2.56 -9.13 5.10
C VAL A 154 3.57 -8.05 4.81
N ILE A 155 3.28 -6.83 5.25
CA ILE A 155 4.13 -5.65 5.11
C ILE A 155 4.89 -5.45 6.41
N THR A 156 6.21 -5.49 6.34
CA THR A 156 7.09 -5.33 7.50
C THR A 156 8.03 -4.15 7.32
N GLY A 157 8.30 -3.43 8.41
CA GLY A 157 9.31 -2.40 8.47
C GLY A 157 10.41 -2.77 9.44
N GLN A 158 11.65 -2.38 9.16
CA GLN A 158 12.72 -2.52 10.13
C GLN A 158 12.37 -1.73 11.40
N THR A 159 12.30 -2.40 12.55
CA THR A 159 11.81 -1.84 13.83
C THR A 159 12.47 -0.50 14.19
N MET A 160 13.80 -0.40 14.00
CA MET A 160 14.52 0.83 14.30
C MET A 160 14.05 2.01 13.43
N MET A 161 13.74 1.76 12.15
CA MET A 161 13.29 2.81 11.23
C MET A 161 11.88 3.29 11.56
N VAL A 162 10.96 2.35 11.83
CA VAL A 162 9.61 2.68 12.27
C VAL A 162 9.63 3.46 13.59
N ASN A 163 10.46 3.03 14.55
CA ASN A 163 10.62 3.71 15.83
C ASN A 163 11.20 5.12 15.67
N ASN A 164 12.13 5.35 14.74
CA ASN A 164 12.65 6.69 14.47
C ASN A 164 11.54 7.64 13.98
N ILE A 165 10.66 7.17 13.09
CA ILE A 165 9.50 7.94 12.62
C ILE A 165 8.57 8.26 13.82
N LYS A 166 8.16 7.23 14.60
CA LYS A 166 7.32 7.40 15.79
C LYS A 166 7.96 8.39 16.78
N LYS A 167 9.27 8.27 17.03
CA LYS A 167 10.02 9.17 17.91
C LYS A 167 10.01 10.62 17.42
N CYS A 168 10.15 10.85 16.12
CA CYS A 168 10.07 12.22 15.58
C CYS A 168 8.69 12.85 15.81
N VAL A 169 7.61 12.09 15.62
CA VAL A 169 6.24 12.56 15.83
C VAL A 169 5.98 12.84 17.31
N VAL A 170 6.41 11.94 18.22
CA VAL A 170 6.27 12.13 19.67
C VAL A 170 7.06 13.34 20.16
N GLN A 171 8.29 13.57 19.65
CA GLN A 171 9.06 14.76 20.00
C GLN A 171 8.48 16.06 19.41
N ALA A 172 7.65 15.97 18.37
CA ALA A 172 6.88 17.10 17.85
C ALA A 172 5.57 17.34 18.64
N GLY A 173 5.30 16.57 19.71
CA GLY A 173 4.16 16.75 20.62
C GLY A 173 2.89 15.98 20.21
N LEU A 174 2.99 14.95 19.38
CA LEU A 174 1.86 14.14 18.90
C LEU A 174 2.11 12.65 19.11
N ASP A 175 1.05 11.87 19.22
CA ASP A 175 1.11 10.41 19.24
C ASP A 175 0.82 9.82 17.86
N VAL A 176 1.44 8.66 17.55
CA VAL A 176 1.18 7.94 16.31
C VAL A 176 0.04 6.96 16.50
N ARG A 177 -1.10 7.21 15.88
CA ARG A 177 -2.26 6.33 15.91
C ARG A 177 -2.04 5.05 15.11
N SER A 178 -1.52 5.18 13.90
CA SER A 178 -1.12 4.06 13.04
C SER A 178 -0.12 4.51 12.00
N VAL A 179 0.66 3.55 11.47
CA VAL A 179 1.59 3.75 10.36
C VAL A 179 1.04 2.99 9.15
N PHE A 180 0.99 3.61 7.99
CA PHE A 180 0.52 3.01 6.75
C PHE A 180 1.60 3.03 5.66
N LEU A 181 1.61 2.02 4.81
CA LEU A 181 2.47 1.99 3.63
C LEU A 181 2.05 3.09 2.65
N GLU A 182 2.98 3.96 2.26
CA GLU A 182 2.70 5.16 1.45
C GLU A 182 2.04 4.85 0.09
N PRO A 183 2.49 3.87 -0.73
CA PRO A 183 1.83 3.57 -1.99
C PRO A 183 0.37 3.12 -1.82
N LEU A 184 0.02 2.48 -0.71
CA LEU A 184 -1.37 2.13 -0.41
C LEU A 184 -2.19 3.35 0.01
N ALA A 185 -1.57 4.30 0.71
CA ALA A 185 -2.22 5.57 1.02
C ALA A 185 -2.46 6.39 -0.26
N SER A 186 -1.43 6.58 -1.10
CA SER A 186 -1.53 7.29 -2.37
C SER A 186 -2.60 6.66 -3.29
N ALA A 187 -2.72 5.32 -3.31
CA ALA A 187 -3.75 4.62 -4.06
C ALA A 187 -5.18 4.99 -3.62
N GLU A 188 -5.41 5.17 -2.31
CA GLU A 188 -6.70 5.62 -1.81
C GLU A 188 -7.06 7.05 -2.25
N ALA A 189 -6.06 7.89 -2.53
CA ALA A 189 -6.28 9.25 -2.99
C ALA A 189 -6.52 9.36 -4.49
N VAL A 190 -5.94 8.48 -5.32
CA VAL A 190 -5.85 8.70 -6.78
C VAL A 190 -6.48 7.62 -7.65
N LEU A 191 -6.72 6.42 -7.11
CA LEU A 191 -7.36 5.32 -7.86
C LEU A 191 -8.86 5.27 -7.60
N THR A 192 -9.60 4.90 -8.65
CA THR A 192 -11.02 4.57 -8.53
C THR A 192 -11.20 3.08 -8.19
N ASP A 193 -12.35 2.74 -7.61
CA ASP A 193 -12.68 1.34 -7.31
C ASP A 193 -12.78 0.50 -8.60
N GLU A 194 -13.24 1.11 -9.71
CA GLU A 194 -13.29 0.47 -11.02
C GLU A 194 -11.89 0.12 -11.55
N GLU A 195 -10.90 1.03 -11.40
CA GLU A 195 -9.51 0.78 -11.77
C GLU A 195 -8.92 -0.36 -10.93
N LYS A 196 -9.13 -0.34 -9.61
CA LYS A 196 -8.69 -1.40 -8.70
C LYS A 196 -9.30 -2.75 -9.07
N GLN A 197 -10.60 -2.76 -9.41
CA GLN A 197 -11.32 -3.97 -9.80
C GLN A 197 -10.80 -4.56 -11.13
N LYS A 198 -10.55 -3.73 -12.14
CA LYS A 198 -10.05 -4.16 -13.44
C LYS A 198 -8.58 -4.59 -13.44
N GLY A 199 -7.81 -4.11 -12.49
CA GLY A 199 -6.37 -4.31 -12.41
C GLY A 199 -5.60 -3.09 -12.91
N VAL A 200 -4.89 -2.42 -11.98
CA VAL A 200 -4.16 -1.17 -12.21
C VAL A 200 -2.85 -1.19 -11.42
N ALA A 201 -1.81 -0.58 -11.97
CA ALA A 201 -0.60 -0.25 -11.22
C ALA A 201 -0.57 1.24 -10.88
N LEU A 202 -0.30 1.58 -9.62
CA LEU A 202 0.01 2.92 -9.18
C LEU A 202 1.51 3.07 -9.01
N ILE A 203 2.07 4.16 -9.54
CA ILE A 203 3.45 4.60 -9.29
C ILE A 203 3.39 5.96 -8.63
N ASP A 204 3.87 6.08 -7.40
CA ASP A 204 4.07 7.36 -6.72
C ASP A 204 5.56 7.75 -6.79
N ILE A 205 5.90 8.69 -7.66
CA ILE A 205 7.28 9.18 -7.81
C ILE A 205 7.47 10.34 -6.85
N GLY A 206 7.97 10.02 -5.66
CA GLY A 206 8.31 10.98 -4.61
C GLY A 206 9.65 11.68 -4.82
N GLY A 207 10.13 12.36 -3.78
CA GLY A 207 11.46 12.96 -3.79
C GLY A 207 12.59 11.94 -3.64
N GLY A 208 12.47 11.01 -2.70
CA GLY A 208 13.52 10.04 -2.37
C GLY A 208 13.26 8.62 -2.84
N THR A 209 12.02 8.28 -3.12
CA THR A 209 11.55 6.95 -3.51
C THR A 209 10.58 7.04 -4.69
N SER A 210 10.39 5.92 -5.36
CA SER A 210 9.29 5.69 -6.28
C SER A 210 8.59 4.42 -5.83
N ASP A 211 7.34 4.56 -5.43
CA ASP A 211 6.59 3.54 -4.74
C ASP A 211 5.52 2.93 -5.66
N LEU A 212 5.42 1.60 -5.66
CA LEU A 212 4.53 0.84 -6.53
C LEU A 212 3.47 0.12 -5.70
N ALA A 213 2.21 0.18 -6.15
CA ALA A 213 1.13 -0.69 -5.71
C ALA A 213 0.38 -1.24 -6.91
N VAL A 214 0.15 -2.55 -6.95
CA VAL A 214 -0.59 -3.22 -8.04
C VAL A 214 -1.86 -3.83 -7.47
N TYR A 215 -2.97 -3.50 -8.10
CA TYR A 215 -4.30 -3.96 -7.75
C TYR A 215 -4.88 -4.87 -8.83
N LYS A 216 -5.66 -5.86 -8.43
CA LYS A 216 -6.50 -6.68 -9.28
C LYS A 216 -7.69 -7.20 -8.48
N ASP A 217 -8.86 -7.25 -9.08
CA ASP A 217 -10.11 -7.73 -8.44
C ASP A 217 -10.42 -6.97 -7.12
N GLY A 218 -10.01 -5.68 -7.06
CA GLY A 218 -10.16 -4.82 -5.88
C GLY A 218 -9.07 -4.98 -4.82
N GLU A 219 -8.24 -6.02 -4.91
CA GLU A 219 -7.23 -6.37 -3.91
C GLU A 219 -5.81 -5.97 -4.35
N VAL A 220 -4.96 -5.69 -3.36
CA VAL A 220 -3.53 -5.44 -3.59
C VAL A 220 -2.85 -6.78 -3.86
N ILE A 221 -2.22 -6.93 -5.02
CA ILE A 221 -1.49 -8.16 -5.38
C ILE A 221 0.04 -8.00 -5.32
N HIS A 222 0.54 -6.75 -5.31
CA HIS A 222 1.98 -6.48 -5.19
C HIS A 222 2.24 -5.07 -4.71
N THR A 223 3.30 -4.90 -3.93
CA THR A 223 3.87 -3.60 -3.57
C THR A 223 5.39 -3.64 -3.66
N ALA A 224 6.00 -2.52 -4.09
CA ALA A 224 7.46 -2.39 -4.12
C ALA A 224 7.86 -0.95 -3.84
N VAL A 225 9.07 -0.78 -3.30
CA VAL A 225 9.69 0.52 -3.05
C VAL A 225 11.02 0.57 -3.79
N ILE A 226 11.15 1.52 -4.69
CA ILE A 226 12.37 1.81 -5.46
C ILE A 226 13.04 3.01 -4.79
N PRO A 227 14.29 2.89 -4.26
CA PRO A 227 14.93 3.94 -3.47
C PRO A 227 15.54 5.05 -4.35
N ILE A 228 14.85 5.42 -5.42
CA ILE A 228 15.21 6.47 -6.38
C ILE A 228 13.97 7.34 -6.63
N GLY A 229 14.12 8.66 -6.61
CA GLY A 229 13.05 9.61 -6.87
C GLY A 229 13.57 10.93 -7.44
N GLY A 230 12.73 11.97 -7.40
CA GLY A 230 13.01 13.27 -7.99
C GLY A 230 14.26 14.00 -7.45
N ALA A 231 14.65 13.74 -6.19
CA ALA A 231 15.86 14.32 -5.61
C ALA A 231 17.15 13.75 -6.23
N THR A 232 17.13 12.49 -6.70
CA THR A 232 18.24 11.93 -7.45
C THR A 232 18.40 12.63 -8.80
N VAL A 233 17.30 12.89 -9.50
CA VAL A 233 17.32 13.69 -10.75
C VAL A 233 17.94 15.07 -10.50
N THR A 234 17.55 15.73 -9.40
CA THR A 234 18.13 17.03 -9.02
C THR A 234 19.62 16.93 -8.75
N GLY A 235 20.05 15.86 -8.07
CA GLY A 235 21.47 15.56 -7.84
C GLY A 235 22.26 15.39 -9.13
N ASP A 236 21.74 14.64 -10.09
CA ASP A 236 22.37 14.43 -11.39
C ASP A 236 22.53 15.76 -12.17
N ILE A 237 21.51 16.62 -12.17
CA ILE A 237 21.58 17.95 -12.80
C ILE A 237 22.64 18.80 -12.09
N LYS A 238 22.62 18.84 -10.76
CA LYS A 238 23.61 19.57 -9.94
C LYS A 238 25.02 19.16 -10.30
N ASP A 239 25.27 17.84 -10.35
CA ASP A 239 26.63 17.29 -10.56
C ASP A 239 27.09 17.47 -12.03
N LYS A 240 26.18 17.32 -13.01
CA LYS A 240 26.48 17.52 -14.44
C LYS A 240 26.87 18.98 -14.74
N PHE A 241 26.16 19.97 -14.14
CA PHE A 241 26.34 21.37 -14.49
C PHE A 241 27.12 22.18 -13.44
N GLY A 242 27.52 21.58 -12.31
CA GLY A 242 28.31 22.24 -11.27
C GLY A 242 27.58 23.39 -10.58
N ILE A 243 26.26 23.30 -10.44
CA ILE A 243 25.37 24.28 -9.82
C ILE A 243 24.93 23.84 -8.41
N THR A 244 24.25 24.73 -7.66
CA THR A 244 23.73 24.33 -6.35
C THR A 244 22.50 23.40 -6.47
N TYR A 245 22.17 22.69 -5.40
CA TYR A 245 21.01 21.80 -5.39
C TYR A 245 19.70 22.59 -5.62
N GLU A 246 19.57 23.75 -5.01
CA GLU A 246 18.40 24.62 -5.14
C GLU A 246 18.25 25.14 -6.58
N GLN A 247 19.39 25.49 -7.22
CA GLN A 247 19.40 25.89 -8.63
C GLN A 247 18.97 24.73 -9.54
N ALA A 248 19.54 23.55 -9.31
CA ALA A 248 19.17 22.34 -10.07
C ALA A 248 17.70 21.98 -9.91
N GLU A 249 17.16 22.04 -8.68
CA GLU A 249 15.73 21.78 -8.40
C GLU A 249 14.84 22.81 -9.11
N SER A 250 15.18 24.08 -9.03
CA SER A 250 14.44 25.15 -9.72
C SER A 250 14.44 24.94 -11.23
N MET A 251 15.59 24.59 -11.80
CA MET A 251 15.71 24.33 -13.24
C MET A 251 14.93 23.09 -13.67
N LYS A 252 15.02 22.01 -12.91
CA LYS A 252 14.22 20.80 -13.16
C LYS A 252 12.73 21.10 -13.18
N CYS A 253 12.25 21.89 -12.20
CA CYS A 253 10.82 22.24 -12.09
C CYS A 253 10.35 23.16 -13.21
N LEU A 254 11.17 24.13 -13.64
CA LEU A 254 10.78 25.16 -14.62
C LEU A 254 10.98 24.74 -16.08
N TYR A 255 12.03 23.96 -16.36
CA TYR A 255 12.49 23.71 -17.71
C TYR A 255 12.67 22.22 -18.05
N GLY A 256 12.58 21.33 -17.02
CA GLY A 256 12.85 19.90 -17.18
C GLY A 256 11.84 19.17 -18.04
N SER A 257 12.34 18.22 -18.83
CA SER A 257 11.54 17.30 -19.63
C SER A 257 12.09 15.89 -19.51
N ALA A 258 11.20 14.90 -19.39
CA ALA A 258 11.57 13.47 -19.36
C ALA A 258 11.89 12.91 -20.76
N VAL A 259 11.71 13.70 -21.80
CA VAL A 259 12.04 13.33 -23.19
C VAL A 259 12.93 14.41 -23.76
N HIS A 260 14.05 13.98 -24.35
CA HIS A 260 14.91 14.87 -25.10
C HIS A 260 14.13 15.54 -26.25
N MET A 261 14.24 16.86 -26.34
CA MET A 261 13.52 17.65 -27.36
C MET A 261 14.45 17.91 -28.54
N SER A 262 14.15 17.29 -29.68
CA SER A 262 14.81 17.63 -30.94
C SER A 262 14.38 19.04 -31.40
N GLY A 263 15.34 19.95 -31.59
CA GLY A 263 15.08 21.31 -32.05
C GLY A 263 16.20 22.28 -31.65
N SER A 264 15.94 23.58 -31.82
CA SER A 264 16.89 24.62 -31.37
C SER A 264 17.04 24.57 -29.86
N ASP A 265 18.28 24.40 -29.40
CA ASP A 265 18.58 24.38 -27.97
C ASP A 265 18.39 25.77 -27.33
N VAL A 266 17.85 25.78 -26.10
CA VAL A 266 17.70 26.99 -25.30
C VAL A 266 18.73 26.96 -24.19
N SER A 267 19.59 27.95 -24.17
CA SER A 267 20.56 28.18 -23.09
C SER A 267 19.93 28.92 -21.92
N ILE A 268 19.94 28.30 -20.74
CA ILE A 268 19.39 28.86 -19.51
C ILE A 268 20.49 29.42 -18.68
N GLU A 269 20.41 30.73 -18.38
CA GLU A 269 21.38 31.40 -17.53
C GLU A 269 21.12 31.11 -16.04
N VAL A 270 22.16 30.57 -15.37
CA VAL A 270 22.15 30.33 -13.93
C VAL A 270 23.11 31.31 -13.25
N LYS A 271 22.56 32.23 -12.46
CA LYS A 271 23.34 33.20 -11.73
C LYS A 271 24.14 32.55 -10.61
N THR A 272 25.43 32.75 -10.57
CA THR A 272 26.27 32.31 -9.46
C THR A 272 26.52 33.42 -8.45
N ALA A 273 26.98 33.06 -7.24
CA ALA A 273 27.36 34.06 -6.22
C ALA A 273 28.62 34.87 -6.61
N LYS A 274 29.39 34.41 -7.61
CA LYS A 274 30.57 35.16 -8.11
C LYS A 274 30.13 36.15 -9.19
N VAL A 275 30.49 37.40 -9.00
CA VAL A 275 30.25 38.46 -9.98
C VAL A 275 30.88 38.07 -11.33
N ASN A 276 30.10 38.16 -12.41
CA ASN A 276 30.48 37.87 -13.80
C ASN A 276 30.85 36.41 -14.11
N ASN A 277 30.35 35.44 -13.35
CA ASN A 277 30.58 34.02 -13.64
C ASN A 277 29.24 33.24 -13.75
N ASN A 278 28.40 33.66 -14.68
CA ASN A 278 27.15 32.97 -14.95
C ASN A 278 27.43 31.63 -15.65
N ILE A 279 26.71 30.59 -15.24
CA ILE A 279 26.72 29.26 -15.88
C ILE A 279 25.57 29.21 -16.88
N TYR A 280 25.83 28.75 -18.07
CA TYR A 280 24.82 28.56 -19.10
C TYR A 280 24.55 27.05 -19.26
N VAL A 281 23.30 26.64 -19.02
CA VAL A 281 22.87 25.26 -19.06
C VAL A 281 22.02 25.03 -20.30
N SER A 282 22.45 24.09 -21.14
CA SER A 282 21.64 23.62 -22.25
C SER A 282 20.38 22.92 -21.76
N ARG A 283 19.21 23.33 -22.20
CA ARG A 283 17.95 22.68 -21.88
C ARG A 283 17.90 21.25 -22.42
N ASN A 284 18.49 21.01 -23.60
CA ASN A 284 18.53 19.71 -24.22
C ASN A 284 19.43 18.74 -23.41
N GLU A 285 20.65 19.15 -23.02
CA GLU A 285 21.52 18.34 -22.17
C GLU A 285 20.91 18.07 -20.79
N MET A 286 20.18 19.04 -20.22
CA MET A 286 19.45 18.83 -18.97
C MET A 286 18.32 17.82 -19.15
N SER A 287 17.59 17.87 -20.26
CA SER A 287 16.55 16.88 -20.58
C SER A 287 17.11 15.47 -20.78
N GLU A 288 18.29 15.33 -21.37
CA GLU A 288 18.99 14.03 -21.47
C GLU A 288 19.31 13.45 -20.08
N VAL A 289 19.81 14.27 -19.14
CA VAL A 289 20.08 13.85 -17.75
C VAL A 289 18.79 13.42 -17.07
N ILE A 290 17.70 14.18 -17.21
CA ILE A 290 16.41 13.88 -16.63
C ILE A 290 15.84 12.59 -17.22
N GLN A 291 15.87 12.46 -18.55
CA GLN A 291 15.40 11.27 -19.27
C GLN A 291 16.12 10.01 -18.78
N ALA A 292 17.44 10.02 -18.75
CA ALA A 292 18.25 8.87 -18.32
C ALA A 292 17.85 8.39 -16.91
N ARG A 293 17.63 9.32 -15.97
CA ARG A 293 17.22 8.94 -14.61
C ARG A 293 15.77 8.46 -14.56
N MET A 294 14.88 9.09 -15.31
CA MET A 294 13.49 8.64 -15.38
C MET A 294 13.35 7.28 -16.05
N GLU A 295 14.18 6.98 -17.06
CA GLU A 295 14.28 5.65 -17.67
C GLU A 295 14.72 4.60 -16.66
N GLU A 296 15.68 4.88 -15.80
CA GLU A 296 16.12 3.97 -14.74
C GLU A 296 14.97 3.67 -13.76
N ILE A 297 14.25 4.70 -13.29
CA ILE A 297 13.08 4.54 -12.41
C ILE A 297 12.01 3.68 -13.08
N LEU A 298 11.64 4.01 -14.33
CA LEU A 298 10.59 3.31 -15.06
C LEU A 298 10.98 1.87 -15.42
N ASN A 299 12.26 1.59 -15.71
CA ASN A 299 12.74 0.23 -15.93
C ASN A 299 12.73 -0.59 -14.63
N ALA A 300 13.05 0.02 -13.48
CA ALA A 300 12.90 -0.65 -12.19
C ALA A 300 11.43 -0.98 -11.89
N VAL A 301 10.50 -0.06 -12.18
CA VAL A 301 9.05 -0.33 -12.09
C VAL A 301 8.64 -1.44 -13.04
N LYS A 302 9.09 -1.41 -14.31
CA LYS A 302 8.80 -2.45 -15.30
C LYS A 302 9.22 -3.83 -14.80
N PHE A 303 10.42 -3.94 -14.25
CA PHE A 303 10.91 -5.19 -13.65
C PHE A 303 9.97 -5.70 -12.55
N GLN A 304 9.48 -4.81 -11.67
CA GLN A 304 8.52 -5.18 -10.62
C GLN A 304 7.17 -5.63 -11.22
N LEU A 305 6.68 -4.97 -12.26
CA LEU A 305 5.44 -5.37 -12.94
C LEU A 305 5.56 -6.72 -13.64
N GLU A 306 6.72 -7.04 -14.20
CA GLU A 306 7.00 -8.33 -14.83
C GLU A 306 6.91 -9.50 -13.83
N THR A 307 7.24 -9.27 -12.55
CA THR A 307 7.13 -10.30 -11.49
C THR A 307 5.68 -10.71 -11.18
N VAL A 308 4.71 -9.84 -11.50
CA VAL A 308 3.27 -10.08 -11.27
C VAL A 308 2.47 -10.27 -12.56
N TYR A 309 3.17 -10.44 -13.68
CA TYR A 309 2.66 -10.58 -15.04
C TYR A 309 1.96 -9.30 -15.58
N ALA A 310 2.37 -8.87 -16.77
CA ALA A 310 1.90 -7.62 -17.40
C ALA A 310 0.39 -7.63 -17.75
N ASP A 311 -0.22 -8.79 -17.91
CA ASP A 311 -1.66 -8.98 -18.16
C ASP A 311 -2.55 -8.65 -16.94
N LYS A 312 -1.96 -8.45 -15.76
CA LYS A 312 -2.68 -8.14 -14.52
C LYS A 312 -2.98 -6.66 -14.32
N VAL A 313 -2.64 -5.79 -15.28
CA VAL A 313 -2.92 -4.34 -15.21
C VAL A 313 -3.68 -3.80 -16.44
N PRO A 314 -4.84 -4.38 -16.79
CA PRO A 314 -5.58 -3.98 -17.98
C PRO A 314 -6.17 -2.56 -17.90
N ALA A 315 -6.34 -1.98 -16.73
CA ALA A 315 -6.70 -0.57 -16.55
C ALA A 315 -5.50 0.38 -16.76
N GLY A 316 -4.30 -0.16 -16.99
CA GLY A 316 -3.10 0.60 -17.26
C GLY A 316 -2.34 1.00 -15.99
N VAL A 317 -1.51 2.03 -16.13
CA VAL A 317 -0.64 2.55 -15.09
C VAL A 317 -1.03 3.99 -14.74
N VAL A 318 -1.20 4.26 -13.47
CA VAL A 318 -1.46 5.59 -12.91
C VAL A 318 -0.18 6.10 -12.27
N ILE A 319 0.25 7.32 -12.60
CA ILE A 319 1.44 7.93 -12.03
C ILE A 319 1.05 9.17 -11.23
N THR A 320 1.55 9.30 -10.02
CA THR A 320 1.35 10.42 -9.11
C THR A 320 2.67 10.83 -8.43
N GLY A 321 2.60 11.68 -7.41
CA GLY A 321 3.77 12.19 -6.71
C GLY A 321 4.38 13.43 -7.35
N GLY A 322 5.33 14.07 -6.66
CA GLY A 322 6.00 15.27 -7.15
C GLY A 322 6.80 15.06 -8.44
N GLY A 323 7.38 13.86 -8.61
CA GLY A 323 8.13 13.48 -9.82
C GLY A 323 7.25 13.34 -11.06
N SER A 324 5.94 13.11 -10.90
CA SER A 324 5.00 13.04 -12.03
C SER A 324 4.80 14.37 -12.76
N LEU A 325 5.22 15.47 -12.15
CA LEU A 325 5.13 16.82 -12.72
C LEU A 325 6.21 17.14 -13.78
N VAL A 326 7.20 16.25 -13.94
CA VAL A 326 8.20 16.39 -15.02
C VAL A 326 7.50 16.32 -16.37
N ALA A 327 7.73 17.31 -17.20
CA ALA A 327 7.09 17.40 -18.51
C ALA A 327 7.40 16.15 -19.37
N ASN A 328 6.44 15.70 -20.17
CA ASN A 328 6.53 14.56 -21.08
C ASN A 328 6.80 13.19 -20.41
N LEU A 329 6.68 13.09 -19.07
CA LEU A 329 6.86 11.81 -18.35
C LEU A 329 5.86 10.75 -18.83
N ASN A 330 4.62 11.12 -19.13
CA ASN A 330 3.60 10.21 -19.64
C ASN A 330 4.02 9.55 -20.96
N GLN A 331 4.69 10.29 -21.87
CA GLN A 331 5.19 9.76 -23.13
C GLN A 331 6.30 8.73 -22.88
N LEU A 332 7.29 9.09 -22.08
CA LEU A 332 8.40 8.19 -21.70
C LEU A 332 7.88 6.92 -21.00
N ALA A 333 6.97 7.09 -20.05
CA ALA A 333 6.39 5.96 -19.30
C ALA A 333 5.58 5.04 -20.22
N SER A 334 4.78 5.58 -21.14
CA SER A 334 4.03 4.77 -22.11
C SER A 334 4.95 3.98 -23.02
N PHE A 335 6.07 4.58 -23.45
CA PHE A 335 7.07 3.92 -24.29
C PHE A 335 7.76 2.75 -23.58
N ILE A 336 8.16 2.95 -22.30
CA ILE A 336 8.93 1.95 -21.55
C ILE A 336 8.02 0.83 -21.01
N LEU A 337 6.90 1.21 -20.38
CA LEU A 337 5.99 0.28 -19.71
C LEU A 337 5.03 -0.42 -20.68
N LYS A 338 4.88 0.09 -21.90
CA LYS A 338 3.97 -0.43 -22.95
C LYS A 338 2.52 -0.58 -22.45
N ASN A 339 2.09 0.37 -21.62
CA ASN A 339 0.76 0.46 -21.04
C ASN A 339 0.17 1.84 -21.29
N SER A 340 -1.15 1.97 -21.14
CA SER A 340 -1.79 3.28 -21.05
C SER A 340 -1.37 3.96 -19.74
N ILE A 341 -1.03 5.25 -19.82
CA ILE A 341 -0.54 6.04 -18.69
C ILE A 341 -1.54 7.15 -18.37
N ARG A 342 -1.93 7.25 -17.10
CA ARG A 342 -2.70 8.36 -16.56
C ARG A 342 -1.90 9.07 -15.47
N LEU A 343 -1.65 10.37 -15.64
CA LEU A 343 -1.14 11.19 -14.55
C LEU A 343 -2.30 11.57 -13.62
N ALA A 344 -2.10 11.44 -12.31
CA ALA A 344 -3.17 11.60 -11.33
C ALA A 344 -2.82 12.55 -10.21
N SER A 345 -3.85 13.25 -9.77
CA SER A 345 -3.89 14.04 -8.54
C SER A 345 -4.93 13.45 -7.58
N PRO A 346 -4.91 13.80 -6.28
CA PRO A 346 -5.95 13.38 -5.34
C PRO A 346 -7.35 13.67 -5.86
N ILE A 347 -8.22 12.67 -5.78
CA ILE A 347 -9.58 12.71 -6.34
C ILE A 347 -10.54 13.46 -5.40
N SER A 348 -11.64 13.87 -5.94
CA SER A 348 -12.61 14.90 -5.62
C SER A 348 -13.41 14.79 -4.30
N ASN A 349 -13.12 13.87 -3.39
CA ASN A 349 -13.83 13.80 -2.11
C ASN A 349 -13.27 14.76 -1.04
N ILE A 350 -12.49 15.74 -1.47
CA ILE A 350 -11.82 16.72 -0.62
C ILE A 350 -12.50 18.09 -0.84
N GLU A 351 -12.96 18.71 0.23
CA GLU A 351 -13.59 20.04 0.22
C GLU A 351 -13.01 20.96 1.31
N GLY A 352 -13.37 22.24 1.31
CA GLY A 352 -12.92 23.23 2.27
C GLY A 352 -11.83 24.16 1.74
N LYS A 353 -11.40 25.11 2.57
CA LYS A 353 -10.48 26.19 2.21
C LYS A 353 -9.16 25.73 1.59
N PHE A 354 -8.64 24.60 2.00
CA PHE A 354 -7.33 24.09 1.56
C PHE A 354 -7.43 22.99 0.50
N ALA A 355 -8.65 22.67 0.02
CA ALA A 355 -8.88 21.57 -0.91
C ALA A 355 -8.04 21.67 -2.19
N ASP A 356 -7.98 22.85 -2.82
CA ASP A 356 -7.25 23.05 -4.07
C ASP A 356 -5.73 22.94 -3.89
N SER A 357 -5.20 23.29 -2.73
CA SER A 357 -3.78 23.08 -2.40
C SER A 357 -3.45 21.60 -2.30
N LEU A 358 -4.37 20.80 -1.77
CA LEU A 358 -4.19 19.36 -1.55
C LEU A 358 -4.41 18.52 -2.83
N LYS A 359 -5.14 19.05 -3.82
CA LYS A 359 -5.41 18.39 -5.12
C LYS A 359 -4.21 18.37 -6.09
N LYS A 360 -2.98 18.49 -5.59
CA LYS A 360 -1.75 18.39 -6.40
C LYS A 360 -1.11 17.02 -6.22
N PRO A 361 -0.49 16.43 -7.27
CA PRO A 361 0.07 15.07 -7.20
C PRO A 361 1.04 14.86 -6.04
N GLN A 362 1.83 15.86 -5.70
CA GLN A 362 2.79 15.80 -4.60
C GLN A 362 2.18 15.65 -3.19
N TYR A 363 0.87 15.68 -3.06
CA TYR A 363 0.14 15.51 -1.81
C TYR A 363 -0.75 14.27 -1.80
N SER A 364 -0.58 13.37 -2.78
CA SER A 364 -1.37 12.15 -2.88
C SER A 364 -1.25 11.27 -1.65
N THR A 365 -0.04 11.11 -1.10
CA THR A 365 0.22 10.34 0.11
C THR A 365 -0.55 10.87 1.30
N VAL A 366 -0.40 12.17 1.63
CA VAL A 366 -1.07 12.74 2.82
C VAL A 366 -2.59 12.77 2.67
N ALA A 367 -3.10 13.03 1.46
CA ALA A 367 -4.53 12.96 1.17
C ALA A 367 -5.08 11.52 1.36
N GLY A 368 -4.32 10.54 0.91
CA GLY A 368 -4.66 9.12 1.08
C GLY A 368 -4.56 8.64 2.54
N LEU A 369 -3.61 9.16 3.30
CA LEU A 369 -3.49 8.87 4.74
C LEU A 369 -4.75 9.29 5.51
N ILE A 370 -5.38 10.42 5.17
CA ILE A 370 -6.67 10.84 5.74
C ILE A 370 -7.75 9.79 5.46
N LYS A 371 -7.87 9.33 4.21
CA LYS A 371 -8.86 8.31 3.83
C LYS A 371 -8.56 6.97 4.50
N LYS A 372 -7.30 6.52 4.51
CA LYS A 372 -6.89 5.29 5.22
C LYS A 372 -7.13 5.38 6.72
N GLY A 373 -6.83 6.50 7.35
CA GLY A 373 -7.11 6.74 8.77
C GLY A 373 -8.62 6.63 9.07
N TYR A 374 -9.47 7.21 8.23
CA TYR A 374 -10.91 7.07 8.34
C TYR A 374 -11.37 5.61 8.22
N LEU A 375 -10.90 4.89 7.20
CA LEU A 375 -11.24 3.47 7.00
C LEU A 375 -10.76 2.58 8.17
N PHE A 376 -9.57 2.87 8.70
CA PHE A 376 -9.04 2.18 9.87
C PHE A 376 -9.95 2.33 11.10
N GLU A 377 -10.42 3.55 11.37
CA GLU A 377 -11.35 3.81 12.48
C GLU A 377 -12.71 3.14 12.29
N GLN A 378 -13.21 3.09 11.04
CA GLN A 378 -14.42 2.34 10.72
C GLN A 378 -14.24 0.83 10.98
N GLY A 379 -13.07 0.29 10.64
CA GLY A 379 -12.72 -1.11 10.92
C GLY A 379 -12.69 -1.42 12.42
N LEU A 380 -12.11 -0.55 13.24
CA LEU A 380 -12.09 -0.70 14.70
C LEU A 380 -13.50 -0.68 15.29
N ARG A 381 -14.35 0.26 14.88
CA ARG A 381 -15.76 0.32 15.32
C ARG A 381 -16.54 -0.95 14.97
N LYS A 382 -16.32 -1.51 13.77
CA LYS A 382 -16.95 -2.78 13.39
C LYS A 382 -16.47 -3.94 14.27
N LYS A 383 -15.16 -4.00 14.59
CA LYS A 383 -14.60 -5.03 15.48
C LYS A 383 -15.22 -4.95 16.88
N GLU A 384 -15.30 -3.78 17.49
CA GLU A 384 -15.93 -3.54 18.78
C GLU A 384 -17.41 -3.97 18.81
N LEU A 385 -18.17 -3.69 17.72
CA LEU A 385 -19.57 -4.09 17.58
C LEU A 385 -19.74 -5.61 17.43
N VAL A 386 -18.81 -6.30 16.81
CA VAL A 386 -18.81 -7.76 16.68
C VAL A 386 -18.49 -8.43 18.03
N GLU A 387 -17.50 -7.91 18.74
CA GLU A 387 -17.11 -8.41 20.09
C GLU A 387 -18.21 -8.22 21.15
N GLN A 388 -19.05 -7.18 21.01
CA GLN A 388 -20.17 -6.91 21.90
C GLN A 388 -21.43 -7.74 21.59
N LYS A 389 -21.51 -8.43 20.44
CA LYS A 389 -22.62 -9.34 20.17
C LYS A 389 -22.47 -10.58 21.04
N PRO A 390 -23.50 -10.94 21.85
CA PRO A 390 -23.45 -12.18 22.61
C PRO A 390 -23.27 -13.37 21.67
N GLU A 391 -22.40 -14.29 22.06
CA GLU A 391 -22.23 -15.55 21.31
C GLU A 391 -23.61 -16.18 21.04
N PRO A 392 -23.89 -16.66 19.82
CA PRO A 392 -25.10 -17.40 19.57
C PRO A 392 -25.12 -18.57 20.55
N LYS A 393 -26.19 -18.64 21.39
CA LYS A 393 -26.37 -19.73 22.32
C LYS A 393 -26.19 -21.05 21.55
N PRO A 394 -25.39 -21.99 22.06
CA PRO A 394 -25.24 -23.28 21.41
C PRO A 394 -26.61 -23.83 21.07
N VAL A 395 -26.83 -24.18 19.82
CA VAL A 395 -28.05 -24.84 19.37
C VAL A 395 -28.20 -26.07 20.25
N PRO A 396 -29.31 -26.24 20.99
CA PRO A 396 -29.47 -27.42 21.82
C PRO A 396 -29.29 -28.66 20.94
N GLU A 397 -28.40 -29.56 21.36
CA GLU A 397 -28.22 -30.85 20.70
C GLU A 397 -29.58 -31.49 20.47
N PRO A 398 -29.86 -31.97 19.26
CA PRO A 398 -31.11 -32.66 19.01
C PRO A 398 -31.23 -33.80 20.04
N LYS A 399 -32.30 -33.74 20.83
CA LYS A 399 -32.58 -34.80 21.81
C LYS A 399 -32.52 -36.14 21.05
N PRO A 400 -31.80 -37.14 21.59
CA PRO A 400 -31.75 -38.45 20.94
C PRO A 400 -33.19 -38.95 20.74
N GLU A 401 -33.50 -39.28 19.50
CA GLU A 401 -34.78 -39.93 19.19
C GLU A 401 -34.92 -41.19 20.04
N PRO A 402 -36.13 -41.50 20.56
CA PRO A 402 -36.32 -42.66 21.37
C PRO A 402 -35.91 -43.93 20.59
N VAL A 403 -34.97 -44.64 21.15
CA VAL A 403 -34.52 -45.94 20.59
C VAL A 403 -35.73 -46.85 20.47
N VAL A 404 -36.19 -47.06 19.25
CA VAL A 404 -37.22 -48.09 18.97
C VAL A 404 -36.54 -49.44 19.10
N GLU A 405 -36.88 -50.20 20.13
CA GLU A 405 -36.42 -51.58 20.26
C GLU A 405 -36.72 -52.42 19.00
N PRO A 406 -35.75 -53.12 18.42
CA PRO A 406 -35.98 -53.92 17.22
C PRO A 406 -36.86 -55.12 17.56
N LYS A 407 -37.96 -55.24 16.85
CA LYS A 407 -38.80 -56.49 16.88
C LYS A 407 -37.98 -57.67 16.45
N PRO A 408 -38.22 -58.89 17.03
CA PRO A 408 -37.46 -60.10 16.69
C PRO A 408 -37.63 -60.45 15.20
N VAL A 409 -36.50 -60.60 14.52
CA VAL A 409 -36.46 -61.00 13.10
C VAL A 409 -36.59 -62.57 13.05
N GLU A 410 -37.61 -63.01 12.37
CA GLU A 410 -37.73 -64.45 11.96
C GLU A 410 -36.57 -64.80 11.03
N LYS A 411 -35.96 -65.94 11.30
CA LYS A 411 -34.85 -66.54 10.52
C LYS A 411 -35.34 -67.00 9.17
N GLU A 412 -34.91 -66.39 8.07
CA GLU A 412 -34.98 -67.02 6.73
C GLU A 412 -33.79 -67.94 6.49
N PRO A 413 -33.98 -68.99 5.66
CA PRO A 413 -32.99 -70.07 5.49
C PRO A 413 -31.78 -69.68 4.65
N GLU A 414 -30.63 -70.20 5.04
CA GLU A 414 -29.32 -70.07 4.42
C GLU A 414 -29.30 -70.46 2.94
N LYS A 415 -28.81 -69.60 2.05
CA LYS A 415 -28.39 -69.93 0.68
C LYS A 415 -26.91 -70.30 0.64
N PRO A 416 -26.53 -71.25 -0.23
CA PRO A 416 -25.18 -71.88 -0.22
C PRO A 416 -24.09 -70.89 -0.74
N ALA A 417 -22.88 -71.04 -0.19
CA ALA A 417 -21.67 -70.32 -0.44
C ALA A 417 -21.23 -70.27 -1.90
N GLU A 418 -21.02 -69.10 -2.44
CA GLU A 418 -20.38 -68.89 -3.75
C GLU A 418 -18.85 -69.03 -3.67
N LYS A 419 -18.27 -69.69 -4.68
CA LYS A 419 -16.84 -69.95 -4.86
C LYS A 419 -16.08 -68.66 -5.19
N PRO A 420 -14.79 -68.51 -4.80
CA PRO A 420 -14.02 -67.30 -5.03
C PRO A 420 -13.75 -67.03 -6.52
N LYS A 421 -14.02 -65.81 -6.97
CA LYS A 421 -13.73 -65.36 -8.34
C LYS A 421 -12.23 -65.15 -8.52
N LYS A 422 -11.68 -65.71 -9.62
CA LYS A 422 -10.27 -65.58 -10.03
C LYS A 422 -9.94 -64.08 -10.31
N LYS A 423 -8.82 -63.57 -9.76
CA LYS A 423 -8.26 -62.25 -10.05
C LYS A 423 -8.06 -62.05 -11.56
N SER A 424 -8.45 -60.87 -12.07
CA SER A 424 -8.30 -60.47 -13.47
C SER A 424 -6.81 -60.38 -13.87
N PHE A 425 -6.54 -60.63 -15.15
CA PHE A 425 -5.20 -60.59 -15.76
C PHE A 425 -4.46 -59.23 -15.48
N PHE A 426 -5.20 -58.13 -15.41
CA PHE A 426 -4.65 -56.80 -15.11
C PHE A 426 -4.12 -56.67 -13.67
N THR A 427 -4.73 -57.31 -12.70
CA THR A 427 -4.26 -57.28 -11.30
C THR A 427 -2.96 -58.05 -11.09
N ARG A 428 -2.70 -59.08 -11.93
CA ARG A 428 -1.43 -59.84 -11.90
C ARG A 428 -0.29 -59.15 -12.62
N LEU A 429 -0.56 -58.15 -13.48
CA LEU A 429 0.46 -57.40 -14.19
C LEU A 429 1.01 -56.28 -13.32
N MET A 430 0.16 -55.65 -12.48
CA MET A 430 0.58 -54.58 -11.56
C MET A 430 1.41 -55.12 -10.39
N ASP A 431 1.04 -56.29 -9.86
CA ASP A 431 1.80 -56.95 -8.76
C ASP A 431 3.24 -57.39 -9.18
N LYS A 432 3.57 -57.36 -10.49
CA LYS A 432 4.91 -57.67 -11.01
C LYS A 432 5.81 -56.47 -11.30
N ILE A 433 5.27 -55.26 -11.27
CA ILE A 433 6.02 -54.04 -11.52
C ILE A 433 6.58 -53.47 -10.20
N ASP A 434 5.98 -53.78 -9.07
CA ASP A 434 6.42 -53.31 -7.74
C ASP A 434 7.48 -54.20 -7.05
N GLU A 435 7.99 -55.26 -7.73
CA GLU A 435 9.07 -56.15 -7.19
C GLU A 435 10.45 -55.86 -7.84
N ASP A 436 10.55 -54.91 -8.79
CA ASP A 436 11.81 -54.62 -9.51
C ASP A 436 12.28 -53.13 -9.38
N GLU A 437 11.90 -52.41 -8.29
CA GLU A 437 12.56 -51.13 -7.93
C GLU A 437 13.13 -51.16 -6.51
#